data_5090812f07ef2c57fc31e3901d6e01d7
#
_entry.id   5090812f07ef2c57fc31e3901d6e01d7
#
_cell.length_a   1.000
_cell.length_b   1.000
_cell.length_c   1.000
_cell.angle_alpha   90.00
_cell.angle_beta   90.00
_cell.angle_gamma   90.00
#
_symmetry.space_group_name_H-M   'P 1'
#
loop_
_entity.id
_entity.type
_entity.pdbx_description
1 polymer ?
#
loop_
_entity_poly.entity_id
_entity_poly.type
_entity_poly.pdbx_seq_one_letter_code
_entity_poly.pdbx_strand_id
1 'polypeptide(L)'
;MPNHYFKKLKKELKPTKIIKSFSVTFILVTTIIINLFYIPQAIAKETSFNNYYRTKTFHNPDGIGKYYMDREIARVMGHQGMEWLERDGREKAENPQAVVEHLDLEQTDTIADLGTGTGYFTFRIADLVPQGKIYAVDIQPEMLDVVSHIKKENNITNVETILGTEDNPNLPENSVDLALMVDAYHEFAYPREMMSNLYDALKPGGRVVLVEYRKENPMIMIKPLHKMSQKQVKKEMKAVNLKYLKTQQFLPEQHFMVFQKPSN
;
A
#
# COMPACT_ATOMS: atom_id res chain seq x y z
N MET A 1 9.48 13.39 -14.73
CA MET A 1 9.23 12.49 -15.88
C MET A 1 7.93 11.67 -15.79
N PRO A 2 7.46 11.09 -14.66
CA PRO A 2 6.25 10.24 -14.62
C PRO A 2 4.97 10.89 -15.13
N ASN A 3 4.77 12.19 -14.90
CA ASN A 3 3.59 12.94 -15.35
C ASN A 3 3.39 12.93 -16.89
N HIS A 4 4.46 12.70 -17.66
CA HIS A 4 4.40 12.60 -19.12
C HIS A 4 3.79 11.25 -19.58
N TYR A 5 4.07 10.17 -18.86
CA TYR A 5 3.58 8.83 -19.19
C TYR A 5 2.08 8.72 -18.95
N PHE A 6 1.59 9.25 -17.82
CA PHE A 6 0.16 9.24 -17.51
C PHE A 6 -0.68 10.11 -18.47
N LYS A 7 -0.13 11.27 -18.89
CA LYS A 7 -0.79 12.12 -19.91
C LYS A 7 -0.90 11.42 -21.27
N LYS A 8 0.05 10.56 -21.64
CA LYS A 8 0.00 9.74 -22.86
C LYS A 8 -1.07 8.67 -22.74
N LEU A 9 -1.19 8.00 -21.59
CA LEU A 9 -2.19 6.96 -21.30
C LEU A 9 -3.63 7.45 -21.46
N LYS A 10 -3.95 8.67 -20.95
CA LYS A 10 -5.27 9.29 -21.11
C LYS A 10 -5.69 9.47 -22.56
N LYS A 11 -4.76 9.60 -23.49
CA LYS A 11 -5.04 9.74 -24.93
C LYS A 11 -5.43 8.42 -25.59
N GLU A 12 -4.98 7.29 -25.04
CA GLU A 12 -5.13 5.95 -25.64
C GLU A 12 -6.32 5.18 -25.05
N LEU A 13 -6.72 5.45 -23.82
CA LEU A 13 -7.89 4.86 -23.17
C LEU A 13 -9.19 5.56 -23.57
N LYS A 14 -9.66 5.33 -24.79
CA LYS A 14 -11.07 5.61 -25.17
C LYS A 14 -11.96 4.48 -24.67
N PRO A 15 -13.14 4.77 -24.07
CA PRO A 15 -14.02 3.72 -23.56
C PRO A 15 -14.60 2.89 -24.72
N THR A 16 -14.11 1.69 -24.88
CA THR A 16 -14.74 0.70 -25.76
C THR A 16 -15.89 0.04 -24.99
N LYS A 17 -17.11 0.31 -25.41
CA LYS A 17 -18.32 -0.40 -24.95
C LYS A 17 -18.19 -1.88 -25.32
N ILE A 18 -17.96 -2.73 -24.35
CA ILE A 18 -18.13 -4.19 -24.52
C ILE A 18 -19.39 -4.60 -23.76
N ILE A 19 -20.48 -4.74 -24.51
CA ILE A 19 -21.67 -5.47 -24.07
C ILE A 19 -21.38 -6.94 -24.31
N LYS A 20 -21.25 -7.76 -23.28
CA LYS A 20 -21.29 -9.21 -23.38
C LYS A 20 -22.41 -9.75 -22.51
N SER A 21 -23.44 -10.25 -23.19
CA SER A 21 -24.48 -11.12 -22.67
C SER A 21 -23.85 -12.42 -22.18
N PHE A 22 -24.11 -12.82 -20.94
CA PHE A 22 -23.83 -14.17 -20.45
C PHE A 22 -25.14 -14.90 -20.18
N SER A 23 -25.30 -15.96 -20.92
CA SER A 23 -26.35 -16.97 -20.77
C SER A 23 -26.04 -17.83 -19.54
N VAL A 24 -27.01 -17.94 -18.63
CA VAL A 24 -26.91 -18.79 -17.43
C VAL A 24 -27.36 -20.18 -17.84
N THR A 25 -26.48 -21.16 -17.81
CA THR A 25 -26.86 -22.59 -17.89
C THR A 25 -26.65 -23.20 -16.48
N PHE A 26 -27.79 -23.65 -15.95
CA PHE A 26 -27.92 -24.37 -14.67
C PHE A 26 -27.33 -25.77 -14.83
N ILE A 27 -26.34 -26.15 -14.04
CA ILE A 27 -25.99 -27.54 -13.77
C ILE A 27 -26.02 -27.76 -12.27
N LEU A 28 -27.09 -28.41 -11.85
CA LEU A 28 -27.24 -28.99 -10.52
C LEU A 28 -26.81 -30.46 -10.64
N VAL A 29 -25.88 -30.96 -9.85
CA VAL A 29 -25.85 -32.32 -9.29
C VAL A 29 -24.60 -32.53 -8.39
N THR A 30 -24.86 -32.79 -7.12
CA THR A 30 -24.19 -33.69 -6.15
C THR A 30 -22.66 -33.73 -5.99
N THR A 31 -22.18 -33.20 -4.87
CA THR A 31 -21.20 -33.91 -3.99
C THR A 31 -21.29 -33.36 -2.58
N ILE A 32 -22.18 -33.92 -1.78
CA ILE A 32 -22.09 -33.91 -0.31
C ILE A 32 -21.22 -35.09 0.07
N ILE A 33 -20.25 -34.91 0.88
CA ILE A 33 -19.29 -35.77 1.56
C ILE A 33 -17.86 -35.55 1.03
N ILE A 34 -17.15 -34.61 1.60
CA ILE A 34 -15.74 -34.52 1.99
C ILE A 34 -15.50 -33.03 2.42
N ASN A 35 -15.86 -32.67 3.63
CA ASN A 35 -15.48 -31.39 4.21
C ASN A 35 -15.63 -31.39 5.75
N LEU A 36 -15.13 -32.42 6.42
CA LEU A 36 -15.16 -32.48 7.88
C LEU A 36 -13.77 -32.31 8.56
N PHE A 37 -12.70 -32.13 7.77
CA PHE A 37 -11.34 -32.05 8.35
C PHE A 37 -10.57 -30.75 8.04
N TYR A 38 -11.14 -29.77 7.32
CA TYR A 38 -10.45 -28.51 7.01
C TYR A 38 -10.99 -27.23 7.71
N ILE A 39 -12.01 -27.37 8.56
CA ILE A 39 -12.66 -26.24 9.24
C ILE A 39 -11.85 -25.64 10.43
N PRO A 40 -10.94 -26.35 11.12
CA PRO A 40 -10.31 -25.76 12.32
C PRO A 40 -9.31 -24.62 12.03
N GLN A 41 -8.61 -24.64 10.89
CA GLN A 41 -7.59 -23.62 10.61
C GLN A 41 -8.17 -22.28 10.13
N ALA A 42 -9.19 -22.29 9.31
CA ALA A 42 -9.84 -21.07 8.86
C ALA A 42 -10.60 -20.35 9.99
N ILE A 43 -11.31 -21.11 10.84
CA ILE A 43 -12.02 -20.59 12.03
C ILE A 43 -11.03 -20.07 13.08
N ALA A 44 -9.88 -20.73 13.28
CA ALA A 44 -8.85 -20.28 14.21
C ALA A 44 -8.17 -18.98 13.71
N LYS A 45 -8.02 -18.79 12.40
CA LYS A 45 -7.51 -17.56 11.81
C LYS A 45 -8.50 -16.40 11.98
N GLU A 46 -9.77 -16.63 11.70
CA GLU A 46 -10.83 -15.62 11.84
C GLU A 46 -11.04 -15.16 13.31
N THR A 47 -10.97 -16.07 14.29
CA THR A 47 -11.09 -15.74 15.71
C THR A 47 -9.89 -14.97 16.26
N SER A 48 -8.68 -15.11 15.68
CA SER A 48 -7.50 -14.33 16.10
C SER A 48 -7.57 -12.87 15.64
N PHE A 49 -8.18 -12.57 14.50
CA PHE A 49 -8.34 -11.20 13.99
C PHE A 49 -9.23 -10.33 14.88
N ASN A 50 -10.26 -10.87 15.51
CA ASN A 50 -11.21 -10.12 16.30
C ASN A 50 -10.62 -9.48 17.57
N ASN A 51 -9.49 -9.96 18.11
CA ASN A 51 -8.91 -9.42 19.34
C ASN A 51 -8.20 -8.06 19.18
N TYR A 52 -7.82 -7.66 17.95
CA TYR A 52 -7.09 -6.42 17.71
C TYR A 52 -7.97 -5.27 17.22
N TYR A 53 -9.16 -5.59 16.73
CA TYR A 53 -10.06 -4.65 16.08
C TYR A 53 -11.35 -4.51 16.83
N ARG A 54 -11.92 -3.28 16.77
CA ARG A 54 -13.28 -2.99 17.20
C ARG A 54 -14.07 -2.49 16.01
N THR A 55 -15.34 -2.83 15.90
CA THR A 55 -16.25 -2.33 14.87
C THR A 55 -17.32 -1.45 15.50
N LYS A 56 -17.77 -0.42 14.76
CA LYS A 56 -18.90 0.42 15.13
C LYS A 56 -19.86 0.57 13.96
N THR A 57 -21.15 0.44 14.23
CA THR A 57 -22.21 0.64 13.23
C THR A 57 -22.34 2.13 12.85
N PHE A 58 -22.23 3.03 13.83
CA PHE A 58 -22.22 4.47 13.58
C PHE A 58 -20.77 4.94 13.60
N HIS A 59 -20.27 5.37 12.44
CA HIS A 59 -18.89 5.73 12.23
C HIS A 59 -18.76 6.86 11.20
N ASN A 60 -17.54 7.35 10.94
CA ASN A 60 -17.29 8.37 9.93
C ASN A 60 -17.64 7.82 8.52
N PRO A 61 -18.38 8.54 7.68
CA PRO A 61 -18.69 8.10 6.31
C PRO A 61 -17.45 7.83 5.44
N ASP A 62 -16.31 8.47 5.76
CA ASP A 62 -15.03 8.30 5.09
C ASP A 62 -14.18 7.16 5.71
N GLY A 63 -14.70 6.47 6.71
CA GLY A 63 -14.10 5.29 7.34
C GLY A 63 -14.79 4.01 6.93
N ILE A 64 -14.27 2.88 7.44
CA ILE A 64 -14.87 1.55 7.25
C ILE A 64 -15.56 1.02 8.53
N GLY A 65 -15.67 1.86 9.57
CA GLY A 65 -16.27 1.47 10.86
C GLY A 65 -15.40 0.49 11.67
N LYS A 66 -14.21 0.18 11.21
CA LYS A 66 -13.21 -0.66 11.90
C LYS A 66 -12.16 0.21 12.57
N TYR A 67 -11.81 -0.15 13.80
CA TYR A 67 -10.86 0.58 14.63
C TYR A 67 -9.70 -0.31 15.03
N TYR A 68 -8.47 0.20 14.81
CA TYR A 68 -7.23 -0.39 15.28
C TYR A 68 -6.51 0.55 16.24
N MET A 69 -6.24 0.09 17.46
CA MET A 69 -5.56 0.89 18.49
C MET A 69 -6.14 2.30 18.67
N ASP A 70 -7.49 2.40 18.70
CA ASP A 70 -8.31 3.62 18.85
C ASP A 70 -8.38 4.54 17.61
N ARG A 71 -7.72 4.19 16.52
CA ARG A 71 -7.86 4.86 15.21
C ARG A 71 -8.94 4.18 14.38
N GLU A 72 -9.88 4.93 13.85
CA GLU A 72 -10.75 4.45 12.77
C GLU A 72 -9.93 4.37 11.47
N ILE A 73 -10.07 3.27 10.75
CA ILE A 73 -9.40 3.02 9.47
C ILE A 73 -10.14 3.79 8.38
N ALA A 74 -9.41 4.53 7.56
CA ALA A 74 -9.99 5.23 6.41
C ALA A 74 -10.47 4.24 5.34
N ARG A 75 -11.45 4.66 4.56
CA ARG A 75 -11.89 3.92 3.39
C ARG A 75 -10.84 4.04 2.29
N VAL A 76 -10.46 2.91 1.69
CA VAL A 76 -9.49 2.88 0.60
C VAL A 76 -9.98 3.72 -0.59
N MET A 77 -9.06 4.48 -1.18
CA MET A 77 -9.32 5.19 -2.42
C MET A 77 -9.40 4.18 -3.58
N GLY A 78 -10.57 4.06 -4.21
CA GLY A 78 -10.74 3.19 -5.37
C GLY A 78 -9.94 3.68 -6.59
N HIS A 79 -9.65 2.77 -7.52
CA HIS A 79 -8.90 3.06 -8.76
C HIS A 79 -9.54 4.20 -9.60
N GLN A 80 -10.84 4.49 -9.43
CA GLN A 80 -11.49 5.64 -10.06
C GLN A 80 -10.89 6.98 -9.61
N GLY A 81 -10.23 7.00 -8.44
CA GLY A 81 -9.51 8.16 -7.90
C GLY A 81 -8.07 8.32 -8.39
N MET A 82 -7.58 7.50 -9.32
CA MET A 82 -6.18 7.51 -9.76
C MET A 82 -5.72 8.87 -10.32
N GLU A 83 -6.63 9.69 -10.83
CA GLU A 83 -6.31 11.06 -11.29
C GLU A 83 -5.81 11.96 -10.15
N TRP A 84 -6.25 11.69 -8.91
CA TRP A 84 -5.76 12.39 -7.74
C TRP A 84 -4.26 12.12 -7.49
N LEU A 85 -3.79 10.91 -7.77
CA LEU A 85 -2.38 10.53 -7.61
C LEU A 85 -1.47 11.28 -8.59
N GLU A 86 -2.00 11.69 -9.73
CA GLU A 86 -1.27 12.36 -10.82
C GLU A 86 -1.62 13.85 -10.97
N ARG A 87 -2.24 14.47 -9.95
CA ARG A 87 -2.67 15.88 -9.99
C ARG A 87 -1.50 16.83 -10.13
N ASP A 88 -1.68 17.90 -10.88
CA ASP A 88 -0.63 18.88 -11.21
C ASP A 88 -0.02 19.59 -9.97
N GLY A 89 -0.73 19.69 -8.86
CA GLY A 89 -0.24 20.34 -7.63
C GLY A 89 0.63 19.47 -6.73
N ARG A 90 0.72 18.18 -7.00
CA ARG A 90 1.35 17.19 -6.10
C ARG A 90 2.83 17.48 -5.84
N GLU A 91 3.58 17.80 -6.88
CA GLU A 91 5.02 18.13 -6.76
C GLU A 91 5.27 19.28 -5.77
N LYS A 92 4.44 20.30 -5.79
CA LYS A 92 4.58 21.46 -4.90
C LYS A 92 4.08 21.18 -3.48
N ALA A 93 2.99 20.43 -3.34
CA ALA A 93 2.36 20.18 -2.04
C ALA A 93 3.10 19.11 -1.23
N GLU A 94 3.60 18.07 -1.90
CA GLU A 94 4.16 16.88 -1.24
C GLU A 94 5.67 16.73 -1.42
N ASN A 95 6.27 17.41 -2.42
CA ASN A 95 7.70 17.30 -2.74
C ASN A 95 8.18 15.84 -2.87
N PRO A 96 7.60 15.03 -3.79
CA PRO A 96 7.91 13.60 -3.91
C PRO A 96 9.36 13.32 -4.29
N GLN A 97 10.02 14.25 -4.97
CA GLN A 97 11.44 14.13 -5.28
C GLN A 97 12.29 14.11 -3.99
N ALA A 98 11.96 14.96 -3.02
CA ALA A 98 12.66 14.94 -1.72
C ALA A 98 12.37 13.63 -0.95
N VAL A 99 11.18 13.03 -1.07
CA VAL A 99 10.93 11.69 -0.51
C VAL A 99 11.93 10.70 -1.05
N VAL A 100 12.07 10.61 -2.39
CA VAL A 100 12.98 9.66 -3.06
C VAL A 100 14.44 9.89 -2.66
N GLU A 101 14.89 11.15 -2.61
CA GLU A 101 16.26 11.52 -2.20
C GLU A 101 16.60 11.13 -0.76
N HIS A 102 15.61 11.03 0.13
CA HIS A 102 15.81 10.67 1.55
C HIS A 102 15.56 9.19 1.86
N LEU A 103 15.33 8.35 0.85
CA LEU A 103 15.21 6.90 1.05
C LEU A 103 16.57 6.25 1.35
N ASP A 104 17.69 6.92 1.06
CA ASP A 104 19.05 6.39 1.25
C ASP A 104 19.19 4.99 0.59
N LEU A 105 18.96 4.93 -0.73
CA LEU A 105 18.94 3.67 -1.52
C LEU A 105 20.31 3.30 -2.04
N GLU A 106 20.58 1.99 -2.07
CA GLU A 106 21.68 1.40 -2.82
C GLU A 106 21.18 0.82 -4.15
N GLN A 107 22.05 0.79 -5.16
CA GLN A 107 21.68 0.34 -6.51
C GLN A 107 21.20 -1.12 -6.60
N THR A 108 21.52 -1.91 -5.58
CA THR A 108 21.16 -3.34 -5.47
C THR A 108 19.96 -3.59 -4.56
N ASP A 109 19.38 -2.55 -3.95
CA ASP A 109 18.27 -2.70 -3.00
C ASP A 109 17.04 -3.31 -3.66
N THR A 110 16.35 -4.15 -2.90
CA THR A 110 15.00 -4.62 -3.21
C THR A 110 13.99 -3.78 -2.43
N ILE A 111 13.17 -3.05 -3.15
CA ILE A 111 12.18 -2.12 -2.59
C ILE A 111 10.78 -2.72 -2.71
N ALA A 112 9.95 -2.57 -1.69
CA ALA A 112 8.52 -2.81 -1.76
C ALA A 112 7.77 -1.47 -1.68
N ASP A 113 7.06 -1.08 -2.74
CA ASP A 113 6.16 0.08 -2.78
C ASP A 113 4.74 -0.41 -2.51
N LEU A 114 4.25 -0.27 -1.25
CA LEU A 114 2.95 -0.78 -0.82
C LEU A 114 1.86 0.29 -0.96
N GLY A 115 0.80 -0.06 -1.66
CA GLY A 115 -0.19 0.90 -2.15
C GLY A 115 0.40 1.71 -3.29
N THR A 116 1.04 1.03 -4.25
CA THR A 116 1.76 1.66 -5.35
C THR A 116 0.88 2.56 -6.23
N GLY A 117 -0.42 2.30 -6.27
CA GLY A 117 -1.38 3.01 -7.11
C GLY A 117 -0.96 2.97 -8.58
N THR A 118 -0.81 4.13 -9.20
CA THR A 118 -0.37 4.26 -10.60
C THR A 118 1.12 4.00 -10.81
N GLY A 119 1.89 3.66 -9.75
CA GLY A 119 3.34 3.52 -9.80
C GLY A 119 4.09 4.83 -9.65
N TYR A 120 3.44 5.85 -9.09
CA TYR A 120 3.98 7.20 -8.98
C TYR A 120 5.36 7.25 -8.32
N PHE A 121 5.59 6.52 -7.23
CA PHE A 121 6.89 6.38 -6.57
C PHE A 121 7.71 5.23 -7.18
N THR A 122 7.09 4.12 -7.53
CA THR A 122 7.75 2.97 -8.19
C THR A 122 8.64 3.43 -9.34
N PHE A 123 8.11 4.24 -10.29
CA PHE A 123 8.88 4.66 -11.45
C PHE A 123 9.90 5.77 -11.17
N ARG A 124 9.79 6.50 -10.05
CA ARG A 124 10.83 7.44 -9.61
C ARG A 124 12.03 6.72 -8.98
N ILE A 125 11.78 5.55 -8.41
CA ILE A 125 12.79 4.75 -7.72
C ILE A 125 13.50 3.80 -8.70
N ALA A 126 12.82 3.35 -9.77
CA ALA A 126 13.31 2.32 -10.68
C ALA A 126 14.70 2.60 -11.23
N ASP A 127 14.98 3.85 -11.62
CA ASP A 127 16.29 4.26 -12.16
C ASP A 127 17.39 4.32 -11.08
N LEU A 128 17.02 4.34 -9.79
CA LEU A 128 17.98 4.42 -8.67
C LEU A 128 18.47 3.05 -8.22
N VAL A 129 17.71 1.99 -8.52
CA VAL A 129 18.05 0.60 -8.17
C VAL A 129 18.17 -0.30 -9.42
N PRO A 130 19.07 0.04 -10.37
CA PRO A 130 19.16 -0.67 -11.65
C PRO A 130 19.64 -2.11 -11.54
N GLN A 131 20.30 -2.47 -10.44
CA GLN A 131 20.77 -3.83 -10.13
C GLN A 131 19.90 -4.51 -9.06
N GLY A 132 18.94 -3.78 -8.51
CA GLY A 132 17.96 -4.23 -7.53
C GLY A 132 16.62 -4.59 -8.16
N LYS A 133 15.58 -4.55 -7.34
CA LYS A 133 14.20 -4.84 -7.75
C LYS A 133 13.21 -3.96 -7.02
N ILE A 134 12.09 -3.66 -7.66
CA ILE A 134 10.94 -3.03 -7.02
C ILE A 134 9.73 -3.96 -7.12
N TYR A 135 9.18 -4.30 -5.98
CA TYR A 135 7.86 -4.90 -5.86
C TYR A 135 6.83 -3.79 -5.76
N ALA A 136 6.07 -3.57 -6.83
CA ALA A 136 4.92 -2.67 -6.86
C ALA A 136 3.69 -3.43 -6.37
N VAL A 137 3.30 -3.18 -5.12
CA VAL A 137 2.23 -3.93 -4.43
C VAL A 137 0.98 -3.08 -4.32
N ASP A 138 -0.15 -3.62 -4.77
CA ASP A 138 -1.48 -3.01 -4.58
C ASP A 138 -2.53 -4.11 -4.40
N ILE A 139 -3.65 -3.78 -3.74
CA ILE A 139 -4.79 -4.69 -3.60
C ILE A 139 -5.78 -4.56 -4.76
N GLN A 140 -5.63 -3.55 -5.61
CA GLN A 140 -6.49 -3.26 -6.75
C GLN A 140 -5.80 -3.68 -8.05
N PRO A 141 -6.27 -4.71 -8.76
CA PRO A 141 -5.66 -5.18 -10.00
C PRO A 141 -5.63 -4.09 -11.08
N GLU A 142 -6.62 -3.18 -11.10
CA GLU A 142 -6.66 -2.07 -12.06
C GLU A 142 -5.48 -1.10 -11.89
N MET A 143 -4.99 -0.89 -10.67
CA MET A 143 -3.77 -0.10 -10.42
C MET A 143 -2.54 -0.83 -10.97
N LEU A 144 -2.43 -2.13 -10.73
CA LEU A 144 -1.32 -2.96 -11.24
C LEU A 144 -1.33 -3.08 -12.77
N ASP A 145 -2.50 -3.04 -13.40
CA ASP A 145 -2.61 -2.98 -14.87
C ASP A 145 -1.98 -1.70 -15.42
N VAL A 146 -2.18 -0.56 -14.75
CA VAL A 146 -1.53 0.72 -15.11
C VAL A 146 -0.01 0.61 -14.97
N VAL A 147 0.49 0.08 -13.85
CA VAL A 147 1.93 -0.13 -13.63
C VAL A 147 2.50 -1.07 -14.69
N SER A 148 1.83 -2.18 -14.98
CA SER A 148 2.25 -3.17 -15.98
C SER A 148 2.32 -2.57 -17.38
N HIS A 149 1.36 -1.71 -17.73
CA HIS A 149 1.36 -1.01 -19.01
C HIS A 149 2.53 -0.03 -19.10
N ILE A 150 2.74 0.82 -18.10
CA ILE A 150 3.83 1.82 -18.08
C ILE A 150 5.19 1.14 -18.16
N LYS A 151 5.44 0.08 -17.37
CA LYS A 151 6.72 -0.64 -17.39
C LYS A 151 7.01 -1.25 -18.76
N LYS A 152 6.00 -1.80 -19.44
CA LYS A 152 6.12 -2.40 -20.78
C LYS A 152 6.47 -1.34 -21.82
N GLU A 153 5.72 -0.23 -21.87
CA GLU A 153 5.92 0.86 -22.83
C GLU A 153 7.32 1.53 -22.70
N ASN A 154 7.92 1.47 -21.50
CA ASN A 154 9.19 2.10 -21.22
C ASN A 154 10.34 1.11 -21.05
N ASN A 155 10.13 -0.19 -21.33
CA ASN A 155 11.12 -1.26 -21.19
C ASN A 155 11.77 -1.32 -19.79
N ILE A 156 10.98 -1.05 -18.73
CA ILE A 156 11.46 -1.11 -17.34
C ILE A 156 11.41 -2.57 -16.89
N THR A 157 12.56 -3.14 -16.56
CA THR A 157 12.72 -4.57 -16.29
C THR A 157 12.84 -4.93 -14.82
N ASN A 158 13.22 -3.97 -13.96
CA ASN A 158 13.44 -4.18 -12.53
C ASN A 158 12.20 -3.90 -11.65
N VAL A 159 11.02 -3.73 -12.24
CA VAL A 159 9.73 -3.59 -11.54
C VAL A 159 8.92 -4.86 -11.72
N GLU A 160 8.39 -5.41 -10.63
CA GLU A 160 7.48 -6.56 -10.58
C GLU A 160 6.19 -6.15 -9.86
N THR A 161 5.04 -6.42 -10.49
CA THR A 161 3.73 -6.13 -9.89
C THR A 161 3.27 -7.31 -9.05
N ILE A 162 2.80 -7.04 -7.82
CA ILE A 162 2.29 -8.05 -6.89
C ILE A 162 0.90 -7.65 -6.43
N LEU A 163 -0.08 -8.53 -6.66
CA LEU A 163 -1.41 -8.37 -6.10
C LEU A 163 -1.40 -8.82 -4.64
N GLY A 164 -1.51 -7.84 -3.75
CA GLY A 164 -1.69 -8.07 -2.32
C GLY A 164 -3.12 -8.42 -1.96
N THR A 165 -3.33 -8.74 -0.69
CA THR A 165 -4.65 -8.83 -0.05
C THR A 165 -4.79 -7.72 0.99
N GLU A 166 -5.94 -7.60 1.64
CA GLU A 166 -6.15 -6.60 2.70
C GLU A 166 -5.25 -6.82 3.93
N ASP A 167 -4.70 -8.03 4.11
CA ASP A 167 -3.93 -8.47 5.27
C ASP A 167 -2.51 -8.95 4.94
N ASN A 168 -2.16 -9.12 3.65
CA ASN A 168 -0.86 -9.67 3.24
C ASN A 168 -0.35 -9.01 1.95
N PRO A 169 0.88 -8.46 1.94
CA PRO A 169 1.49 -7.91 0.75
C PRO A 169 1.95 -8.99 -0.26
N ASN A 170 1.87 -10.28 0.10
CA ASN A 170 2.30 -11.42 -0.71
C ASN A 170 3.76 -11.36 -1.17
N LEU A 171 4.62 -10.76 -0.36
CA LEU A 171 6.06 -10.64 -0.61
C LEU A 171 6.82 -11.87 -0.11
N PRO A 172 7.92 -12.29 -0.78
CA PRO A 172 8.79 -13.34 -0.28
C PRO A 172 9.43 -12.95 1.07
N GLU A 173 9.61 -13.93 1.96
CA GLU A 173 10.28 -13.73 3.24
C GLU A 173 11.74 -13.27 3.05
N ASN A 174 12.23 -12.40 3.94
CA ASN A 174 13.61 -11.90 3.98
C ASN A 174 14.14 -11.42 2.62
N SER A 175 13.30 -10.77 1.81
CA SER A 175 13.63 -10.34 0.45
C SER A 175 13.75 -8.82 0.29
N VAL A 176 13.19 -8.03 1.20
CA VAL A 176 13.01 -6.58 1.06
C VAL A 176 14.01 -5.81 1.92
N ASP A 177 14.76 -4.89 1.32
CA ASP A 177 15.68 -3.98 2.01
C ASP A 177 14.94 -2.74 2.54
N LEU A 178 13.98 -2.22 1.77
CA LEU A 178 13.17 -1.08 2.14
C LEU A 178 11.73 -1.24 1.67
N ALA A 179 10.77 -1.05 2.58
CA ALA A 179 9.36 -0.89 2.25
C ALA A 179 8.94 0.57 2.34
N LEU A 180 8.31 1.10 1.30
CA LEU A 180 7.78 2.46 1.21
C LEU A 180 6.25 2.42 1.22
N MET A 181 5.63 3.28 2.01
CA MET A 181 4.20 3.55 2.00
C MET A 181 3.99 5.07 1.99
N VAL A 182 3.37 5.59 0.94
CA VAL A 182 3.06 7.02 0.83
C VAL A 182 1.55 7.22 0.75
N ASP A 183 1.00 7.83 1.80
CA ASP A 183 -0.44 8.07 1.96
C ASP A 183 -1.30 6.83 1.72
N ALA A 184 -0.83 5.68 2.20
CA ALA A 184 -1.47 4.38 2.00
C ALA A 184 -1.78 3.64 3.32
N TYR A 185 -0.90 3.74 4.32
CA TYR A 185 -1.01 2.95 5.55
C TYR A 185 -2.32 3.22 6.33
N HIS A 186 -2.81 4.45 6.31
CA HIS A 186 -4.06 4.82 7.01
C HIS A 186 -5.30 4.11 6.44
N GLU A 187 -5.23 3.56 5.23
CA GLU A 187 -6.30 2.84 4.53
C GLU A 187 -6.23 1.31 4.74
N PHE A 188 -5.17 0.76 5.32
CA PHE A 188 -5.04 -0.69 5.50
C PHE A 188 -6.14 -1.24 6.38
N ALA A 189 -6.97 -2.15 5.83
CA ALA A 189 -8.11 -2.73 6.52
C ALA A 189 -7.69 -3.67 7.67
N TYR A 190 -6.50 -4.29 7.56
CA TYR A 190 -5.87 -5.15 8.56
C TYR A 190 -4.40 -4.73 8.80
N PRO A 191 -4.17 -3.52 9.38
CA PRO A 191 -2.84 -2.96 9.47
C PRO A 191 -1.86 -3.81 10.30
N ARG A 192 -2.33 -4.54 11.33
CA ARG A 192 -1.49 -5.41 12.12
C ARG A 192 -0.97 -6.59 11.31
N GLU A 193 -1.85 -7.28 10.61
CA GLU A 193 -1.55 -8.47 9.81
C GLU A 193 -0.67 -8.08 8.61
N MET A 194 -1.07 -7.02 7.88
CA MET A 194 -0.28 -6.48 6.78
C MET A 194 1.15 -6.16 7.21
N MET A 195 1.32 -5.45 8.33
CA MET A 195 2.64 -5.06 8.81
C MET A 195 3.41 -6.23 9.45
N SER A 196 2.74 -7.26 9.98
CA SER A 196 3.40 -8.48 10.43
C SER A 196 3.94 -9.29 9.26
N ASN A 197 3.16 -9.48 8.20
CA ASN A 197 3.59 -10.15 6.98
C ASN A 197 4.70 -9.35 6.27
N LEU A 198 4.62 -8.00 6.29
CA LEU A 198 5.70 -7.16 5.79
C LEU A 198 6.98 -7.29 6.63
N TYR A 199 6.85 -7.39 7.97
CA TYR A 199 8.00 -7.63 8.85
C TYR A 199 8.72 -8.92 8.49
N ASP A 200 7.99 -9.99 8.16
CA ASP A 200 8.58 -11.27 7.74
C ASP A 200 9.27 -11.13 6.37
N ALA A 201 8.72 -10.33 5.46
CA ALA A 201 9.31 -10.04 4.15
C ALA A 201 10.58 -9.18 4.23
N LEU A 202 10.72 -8.32 5.26
CA LEU A 202 11.93 -7.51 5.43
C LEU A 202 13.14 -8.37 5.78
N LYS A 203 14.29 -8.08 5.18
CA LYS A 203 15.59 -8.59 5.62
C LYS A 203 15.92 -8.12 7.04
N PRO A 204 16.75 -8.82 7.81
CA PRO A 204 17.32 -8.28 9.05
C PRO A 204 17.99 -6.93 8.79
N GLY A 205 17.62 -5.89 9.56
CA GLY A 205 18.06 -4.51 9.30
C GLY A 205 17.27 -3.76 8.23
N GLY A 206 16.35 -4.43 7.53
CA GLY A 206 15.47 -3.80 6.53
C GLY A 206 14.62 -2.68 7.12
N ARG A 207 14.33 -1.67 6.31
CA ARG A 207 13.67 -0.43 6.73
C ARG A 207 12.24 -0.34 6.24
N VAL A 208 11.42 0.35 7.02
CA VAL A 208 10.07 0.80 6.62
C VAL A 208 10.06 2.31 6.63
N VAL A 209 9.66 2.92 5.53
CA VAL A 209 9.44 4.36 5.42
C VAL A 209 7.94 4.61 5.24
N LEU A 210 7.38 5.37 6.18
CA LEU A 210 5.99 5.83 6.15
C LEU A 210 5.97 7.33 5.90
N VAL A 211 5.30 7.71 4.82
CA VAL A 211 5.01 9.11 4.48
C VAL A 211 3.51 9.31 4.60
N GLU A 212 3.07 10.14 5.56
CA GLU A 212 1.66 10.31 5.89
C GLU A 212 1.35 11.77 6.21
N TYR A 213 0.20 12.27 5.80
CA TYR A 213 -0.25 13.62 6.12
C TYR A 213 -0.35 13.84 7.64
N ARG A 214 0.15 15.01 8.10
CA ARG A 214 0.23 15.37 9.52
C ARG A 214 -1.15 15.60 10.12
N LYS A 215 -1.59 14.70 10.99
CA LYS A 215 -2.83 14.87 11.76
C LYS A 215 -2.72 16.00 12.79
N GLU A 216 -1.52 16.29 13.24
CA GLU A 216 -1.22 17.37 14.20
C GLU A 216 -1.45 18.77 13.61
N ASN A 217 -1.48 18.90 12.28
CA ASN A 217 -1.73 20.17 11.62
C ASN A 217 -3.17 20.23 11.08
N PRO A 218 -4.08 20.98 11.72
CA PRO A 218 -5.47 21.10 11.29
C PRO A 218 -5.63 21.90 9.98
N MET A 219 -4.60 22.67 9.58
CA MET A 219 -4.64 23.50 8.38
C MET A 219 -4.43 22.72 7.07
N ILE A 220 -3.96 21.46 7.19
CA ILE A 220 -3.81 20.59 6.01
C ILE A 220 -5.20 20.14 5.55
N MET A 221 -5.55 20.49 4.31
CA MET A 221 -6.88 20.28 3.72
C MET A 221 -7.07 18.86 3.19
N ILE A 222 -6.72 17.87 4.02
CA ILE A 222 -6.94 16.43 3.78
C ILE A 222 -7.97 15.94 4.79
N LYS A 223 -8.82 15.01 4.39
CA LYS A 223 -9.87 14.43 5.23
C LYS A 223 -9.27 13.85 6.53
N PRO A 224 -9.94 13.97 7.68
CA PRO A 224 -9.36 13.65 8.99
C PRO A 224 -8.86 12.21 9.14
N LEU A 225 -9.51 11.21 8.51
CA LEU A 225 -9.10 9.81 8.58
C LEU A 225 -7.89 9.49 7.68
N HIS A 226 -7.64 10.30 6.64
CA HIS A 226 -6.48 10.19 5.76
C HIS A 226 -5.25 10.96 6.29
N LYS A 227 -5.23 11.27 7.59
CA LYS A 227 -4.08 11.88 8.28
C LYS A 227 -3.68 11.02 9.47
N MET A 228 -2.37 10.85 9.65
CA MET A 228 -1.82 10.09 10.76
C MET A 228 -0.99 10.97 11.70
N SER A 229 -1.13 10.76 13.01
CA SER A 229 -0.20 11.36 13.96
C SER A 229 1.04 10.49 14.15
N GLN A 230 2.20 11.12 14.38
CA GLN A 230 3.42 10.39 14.70
C GLN A 230 3.25 9.45 15.89
N LYS A 231 2.48 9.89 16.92
CA LYS A 231 2.20 9.09 18.11
C LYS A 231 1.48 7.78 17.74
N GLN A 232 0.48 7.87 16.86
CA GLN A 232 -0.30 6.72 16.43
C GLN A 232 0.55 5.76 15.58
N VAL A 233 1.27 6.28 14.58
CA VAL A 233 2.16 5.47 13.74
C VAL A 233 3.19 4.73 14.59
N LYS A 234 3.88 5.43 15.52
CA LYS A 234 4.87 4.80 16.42
C LYS A 234 4.26 3.71 17.29
N LYS A 235 3.02 3.91 17.77
CA LYS A 235 2.28 2.91 18.56
C LYS A 235 2.00 1.64 17.74
N GLU A 236 1.52 1.81 16.50
CA GLU A 236 1.15 0.72 15.62
C GLU A 236 2.38 -0.06 15.11
N MET A 237 3.46 0.63 14.71
CA MET A 237 4.72 -0.01 14.28
C MET A 237 5.39 -0.79 15.42
N LYS A 238 5.37 -0.26 16.64
CA LYS A 238 5.89 -0.97 17.83
C LYS A 238 5.15 -2.29 18.07
N ALA A 239 3.85 -2.36 17.79
CA ALA A 239 3.04 -3.56 17.99
C ALA A 239 3.41 -4.73 17.07
N VAL A 240 4.16 -4.46 16.00
CA VAL A 240 4.71 -5.45 15.06
C VAL A 240 6.24 -5.50 15.11
N ASN A 241 6.84 -5.13 16.25
CA ASN A 241 8.28 -5.20 16.53
C ASN A 241 9.18 -4.36 15.60
N LEU A 242 8.63 -3.40 14.88
CA LEU A 242 9.42 -2.43 14.11
C LEU A 242 9.96 -1.35 15.05
N LYS A 243 11.28 -1.17 15.04
CA LYS A 243 11.99 -0.17 15.86
C LYS A 243 11.93 1.20 15.18
N TYR A 244 11.42 2.21 15.88
CA TYR A 244 11.48 3.59 15.41
C TYR A 244 12.94 4.09 15.34
N LEU A 245 13.33 4.67 14.22
CA LEU A 245 14.64 5.29 14.04
C LEU A 245 14.57 6.82 14.09
N LYS A 246 13.83 7.44 13.16
CA LYS A 246 13.77 8.89 13.01
C LYS A 246 12.47 9.37 12.39
N THR A 247 12.14 10.64 12.58
CA THR A 247 11.19 11.40 11.75
C THR A 247 11.95 12.61 11.18
N GLN A 248 11.82 12.83 9.87
CA GLN A 248 12.39 13.98 9.19
C GLN A 248 11.29 14.98 8.82
N GLN A 249 11.60 16.29 8.79
CA GLN A 249 10.63 17.38 8.69
C GLN A 249 10.82 18.23 7.43
N PHE A 250 11.32 17.64 6.35
CA PHE A 250 11.60 18.36 5.11
C PHE A 250 10.37 18.48 4.18
N LEU A 251 9.32 17.65 4.41
CA LEU A 251 8.10 17.69 3.62
C LEU A 251 7.15 18.80 4.12
N PRO A 252 6.45 19.50 3.23
CA PRO A 252 5.52 20.57 3.60
C PRO A 252 4.38 20.11 4.51
N GLU A 253 3.72 19.01 4.15
CA GLU A 253 2.46 18.57 4.77
C GLU A 253 2.52 17.19 5.41
N GLN A 254 3.54 16.38 5.11
CA GLN A 254 3.64 14.99 5.52
C GLN A 254 4.75 14.76 6.57
N HIS A 255 4.60 13.71 7.36
CA HIS A 255 5.70 13.12 8.11
C HIS A 255 6.48 12.18 7.21
N PHE A 256 7.81 12.17 7.34
CA PHE A 256 8.68 11.12 6.80
C PHE A 256 9.24 10.34 7.99
N MET A 257 8.72 9.15 8.23
CA MET A 257 9.03 8.35 9.42
C MET A 257 9.74 7.06 9.02
N VAL A 258 10.87 6.78 9.68
CA VAL A 258 11.69 5.59 9.39
C VAL A 258 11.65 4.63 10.58
N PHE A 259 11.37 3.38 10.27
CA PHE A 259 11.41 2.24 11.19
C PHE A 259 12.33 1.16 10.63
N GLN A 260 12.73 0.21 11.47
CA GLN A 260 13.66 -0.85 11.10
C GLN A 260 13.28 -2.18 11.75
N LYS A 261 13.39 -3.27 10.99
CA LYS A 261 13.45 -4.62 11.54
C LYS A 261 14.80 -4.80 12.24
N PRO A 262 14.85 -5.22 13.51
CA PRO A 262 16.11 -5.53 14.18
C PRO A 262 16.98 -6.49 13.36
N SER A 263 18.30 -6.35 13.47
CA SER A 263 19.26 -7.20 12.73
C SER A 263 19.46 -8.56 13.38
N ASN A 264 18.92 -8.76 14.60
CA ASN A 264 19.05 -9.99 15.40
C ASN A 264 17.68 -10.61 15.65
#